data_e807aacaf360936b984f5990895e4f04
#
_entry.id   e807aacaf360936b984f5990895e4f04
#
_cell.length_a   1.000
_cell.length_b   1.000
_cell.length_c   1.000
_cell.angle_alpha   90.00
_cell.angle_beta   90.00
_cell.angle_gamma   90.00
#
_symmetry.space_group_name_H-M   'P 1'
#
loop_
_entity.id
_entity.type
_entity.pdbx_description
1 polymer ?
#
loop_
_entity_poly.entity_id
_entity_poly.type
_entity_poly.pdbx_seq_one_letter_code
_entity_poly.pdbx_strand_id
1 'polypeptide(L)'
;NANGYVVNVDLWRQAGLDPDNLPETWSEFIAAMKQIQQAGITPIEGSLAEPWTTQAPFASLAGTLVPISEYSKLSGGTATFADLWGPVAEKEVEFYQYTQDNPGVTYQQATQDFANGKAAILPLGTYVVPQVRMVNPDINVKFAQLPATDDPDEQVLTAGDDTVLTISATTKHPKESRMFVEFLMDEDRLKEYAESQFCFTPFKDTYAGDEALQNILHFYKEGRIADFADHYIPSSMTMAGSLQSL
;
A
#
# COMPACT_ATOMS: atom_id res chain seq x y z
N ASN A 1 -3.33 -6.05 5.86
CA ASN A 1 -3.12 -4.75 5.21
C ASN A 1 -3.09 -4.85 3.69
N ALA A 2 -3.29 -3.72 3.02
CA ALA A 2 -3.12 -3.58 1.58
C ALA A 2 -2.19 -2.42 1.27
N ASN A 3 -1.40 -2.53 0.21
CA ASN A 3 -0.60 -1.45 -0.35
C ASN A 3 -1.35 -0.77 -1.50
N GLY A 4 -1.12 0.53 -1.64
CA GLY A 4 -1.76 1.38 -2.62
C GLY A 4 -1.46 2.85 -2.35
N TYR A 5 -2.45 3.70 -2.40
CA TYR A 5 -2.30 5.11 -2.03
C TYR A 5 -3.55 5.68 -1.37
N VAL A 6 -3.32 6.59 -0.42
CA VAL A 6 -4.38 7.37 0.22
C VAL A 6 -4.58 8.65 -0.58
N VAL A 7 -5.83 8.97 -0.89
CA VAL A 7 -6.24 10.16 -1.65
C VAL A 7 -6.80 11.21 -0.69
N ASN A 8 -6.34 12.46 -0.79
CA ASN A 8 -7.00 13.61 -0.20
C ASN A 8 -8.11 14.07 -1.14
N VAL A 9 -9.35 13.76 -0.79
CA VAL A 9 -10.55 13.99 -1.62
C VAL A 9 -10.74 15.47 -1.96
N ASP A 10 -10.41 16.36 -1.04
CA ASP A 10 -10.62 17.80 -1.23
C ASP A 10 -9.60 18.38 -2.23
N LEU A 11 -8.32 17.98 -2.13
CA LEU A 11 -7.30 18.38 -3.09
C LEU A 11 -7.53 17.76 -4.47
N TRP A 12 -8.07 16.53 -4.51
CA TRP A 12 -8.47 15.87 -5.75
C TRP A 12 -9.54 16.68 -6.49
N ARG A 13 -10.59 17.08 -5.76
CA ARG A 13 -11.65 17.96 -6.30
C ARG A 13 -11.11 19.34 -6.69
N GLN A 14 -10.21 19.91 -5.89
CA GLN A 14 -9.58 21.21 -6.21
C GLN A 14 -8.78 21.15 -7.52
N ALA A 15 -8.17 20.01 -7.85
CA ALA A 15 -7.51 19.77 -9.13
C ALA A 15 -8.50 19.51 -10.29
N GLY A 16 -9.82 19.51 -10.04
CA GLY A 16 -10.85 19.24 -11.05
C GLY A 16 -11.02 17.75 -11.38
N LEU A 17 -10.57 16.87 -10.49
CA LEU A 17 -10.72 15.41 -10.61
C LEU A 17 -11.93 14.92 -9.81
N ASP A 18 -12.56 13.85 -10.28
CA ASP A 18 -13.67 13.20 -9.58
C ASP A 18 -13.15 12.13 -8.62
N PRO A 19 -13.30 12.30 -7.29
CA PRO A 19 -12.84 11.30 -6.33
C PRO A 19 -13.70 10.04 -6.28
N ASP A 20 -14.85 10.01 -6.96
CA ASP A 20 -15.69 8.83 -7.06
C ASP A 20 -15.30 7.94 -8.26
N ASN A 21 -14.44 8.46 -9.15
CA ASN A 21 -13.87 7.77 -10.30
C ASN A 21 -12.35 7.88 -10.25
N LEU A 22 -11.71 7.11 -9.35
CA LEU A 22 -10.26 7.06 -9.24
C LEU A 22 -9.64 6.29 -10.42
N PRO A 23 -8.38 6.58 -10.82
CA PRO A 23 -7.72 5.91 -11.92
C PRO A 23 -7.69 4.38 -11.77
N GLU A 24 -8.10 3.68 -12.80
CA GLU A 24 -8.06 2.21 -12.89
C GLU A 24 -6.92 1.73 -13.79
N THR A 25 -6.26 2.64 -14.53
CA THR A 25 -5.15 2.34 -15.42
C THR A 25 -3.94 3.22 -15.10
N TRP A 26 -2.73 2.76 -15.50
CA TRP A 26 -1.51 3.53 -15.31
C TRP A 26 -1.55 4.88 -16.05
N SER A 27 -2.02 4.88 -17.29
CA SER A 27 -2.11 6.11 -18.07
C SER A 27 -3.07 7.13 -17.44
N GLU A 28 -4.21 6.68 -16.89
CA GLU A 28 -5.13 7.55 -16.14
C GLU A 28 -4.50 8.09 -14.87
N PHE A 29 -3.77 7.24 -14.13
CA PHE A 29 -3.06 7.65 -12.92
C PHE A 29 -2.04 8.77 -13.24
N ILE A 30 -1.20 8.56 -14.24
CA ILE A 30 -0.22 9.57 -14.67
C ILE A 30 -0.90 10.85 -15.18
N ALA A 31 -2.01 10.73 -15.90
CA ALA A 31 -2.79 11.91 -16.34
C ALA A 31 -3.34 12.69 -15.13
N ALA A 32 -3.84 12.00 -14.10
CA ALA A 32 -4.30 12.63 -12.87
C ALA A 32 -3.15 13.35 -12.13
N MET A 33 -1.96 12.73 -12.02
CA MET A 33 -0.79 13.37 -11.40
C MET A 33 -0.39 14.66 -12.13
N LYS A 34 -0.38 14.64 -13.46
CA LYS A 34 -0.12 15.83 -14.28
C LYS A 34 -1.17 16.92 -14.07
N GLN A 35 -2.45 16.57 -13.98
CA GLN A 35 -3.52 17.52 -13.74
C GLN A 35 -3.42 18.17 -12.36
N ILE A 36 -3.11 17.39 -11.32
CA ILE A 36 -2.89 17.88 -9.96
C ILE A 36 -1.70 18.87 -9.93
N GLN A 37 -0.60 18.52 -10.60
CA GLN A 37 0.57 19.39 -10.72
C GLN A 37 0.24 20.71 -11.46
N GLN A 38 -0.54 20.64 -12.54
CA GLN A 38 -1.01 21.84 -13.28
C GLN A 38 -1.92 22.74 -12.44
N ALA A 39 -2.64 22.18 -11.48
CA ALA A 39 -3.43 22.94 -10.51
C ALA A 39 -2.58 23.60 -9.40
N GLY A 40 -1.25 23.43 -9.44
CA GLY A 40 -0.32 23.96 -8.43
C GLY A 40 -0.33 23.20 -7.10
N ILE A 41 -0.80 21.96 -7.12
CA ILE A 41 -0.85 21.07 -5.96
C ILE A 41 0.29 20.03 -6.11
N THR A 42 0.97 19.71 -5.02
CA THR A 42 1.93 18.60 -5.01
C THR A 42 1.16 17.27 -5.19
N PRO A 43 1.45 16.48 -6.24
CA PRO A 43 0.69 15.26 -6.47
C PRO A 43 0.93 14.21 -5.39
N ILE A 44 2.18 13.90 -5.09
CA ILE A 44 2.59 12.76 -4.24
C ILE A 44 3.42 13.26 -3.06
N GLU A 45 3.02 12.88 -1.83
CA GLU A 45 3.85 13.04 -0.64
C GLU A 45 4.73 11.81 -0.46
N GLY A 46 6.00 11.93 -0.82
CA GLY A 46 6.97 10.85 -0.65
C GLY A 46 7.64 10.88 0.73
N SER A 47 7.98 9.73 1.28
CA SER A 47 8.71 9.58 2.55
C SER A 47 10.09 8.94 2.34
N LEU A 48 10.86 9.52 1.42
CA LEU A 48 12.09 8.92 0.85
C LEU A 48 13.29 8.88 1.82
N ALA A 49 13.21 9.55 2.98
CA ALA A 49 14.25 9.44 4.01
C ALA A 49 14.35 8.04 4.64
N GLU A 50 13.29 7.25 4.55
CA GLU A 50 13.22 5.92 5.14
C GLU A 50 13.05 4.85 4.05
N PRO A 51 14.07 4.01 3.79
CA PRO A 51 14.07 3.09 2.64
C PRO A 51 12.88 2.15 2.56
N TRP A 52 12.30 1.74 3.71
CA TRP A 52 11.19 0.80 3.74
C TRP A 52 9.90 1.37 3.09
N THR A 53 9.74 2.70 3.05
CA THR A 53 8.54 3.33 2.47
C THR A 53 8.48 3.22 0.95
N THR A 54 9.63 3.06 0.28
CA THR A 54 9.67 2.84 -1.17
C THR A 54 9.15 1.45 -1.57
N GLN A 55 9.11 0.51 -0.61
CA GLN A 55 8.56 -0.82 -0.86
C GLN A 55 7.04 -0.83 -1.09
N ALA A 56 6.30 0.16 -0.59
CA ALA A 56 4.84 0.17 -0.74
C ALA A 56 4.39 0.39 -2.20
N PRO A 57 4.83 1.44 -2.93
CA PRO A 57 4.53 1.58 -4.35
C PRO A 57 5.16 0.46 -5.18
N PHE A 58 6.41 0.04 -4.89
CA PHE A 58 7.05 -1.09 -5.57
C PHE A 58 6.20 -2.36 -5.48
N ALA A 59 5.78 -2.75 -4.27
CA ALA A 59 4.97 -3.95 -4.07
C ALA A 59 3.62 -3.88 -4.80
N SER A 60 2.99 -2.69 -4.82
CA SER A 60 1.74 -2.48 -5.56
C SER A 60 1.91 -2.70 -7.06
N LEU A 61 2.97 -2.13 -7.65
CA LEU A 61 3.29 -2.31 -9.06
C LEU A 61 3.70 -3.76 -9.38
N ALA A 62 4.57 -4.34 -8.54
CA ALA A 62 5.06 -5.70 -8.72
C ALA A 62 3.95 -6.74 -8.64
N GLY A 63 2.97 -6.56 -7.76
CA GLY A 63 1.84 -7.47 -7.61
C GLY A 63 1.04 -7.65 -8.89
N THR A 64 0.87 -6.58 -9.67
CA THR A 64 0.20 -6.64 -10.98
C THR A 64 1.15 -7.11 -12.10
N LEU A 65 2.38 -6.58 -12.14
CA LEU A 65 3.29 -6.81 -13.29
C LEU A 65 4.01 -8.15 -13.25
N VAL A 66 4.22 -8.73 -12.06
CA VAL A 66 5.03 -9.94 -11.90
C VAL A 66 4.25 -11.00 -11.13
N PRO A 67 3.66 -11.99 -11.80
CA PRO A 67 2.98 -13.09 -11.13
C PRO A 67 3.91 -13.82 -10.15
N ILE A 68 3.40 -14.20 -8.98
CA ILE A 68 4.17 -14.91 -7.94
C ILE A 68 4.85 -16.18 -8.47
N SER A 69 4.23 -16.86 -9.44
CA SER A 69 4.80 -18.04 -10.10
C SER A 69 6.17 -17.78 -10.75
N GLU A 70 6.44 -16.54 -11.14
CA GLU A 70 7.70 -16.15 -11.78
C GLU A 70 8.87 -16.03 -10.79
N TYR A 71 8.58 -15.81 -9.49
CA TYR A 71 9.61 -15.65 -8.45
C TYR A 71 10.47 -16.91 -8.26
N SER A 72 9.91 -18.09 -8.54
CA SER A 72 10.68 -19.33 -8.54
C SER A 72 11.83 -19.33 -9.56
N LYS A 73 11.76 -18.53 -10.60
CA LYS A 73 12.82 -18.38 -11.62
C LYS A 73 14.05 -17.69 -11.05
N LEU A 74 13.89 -16.77 -10.08
CA LEU A 74 15.02 -16.14 -9.41
C LEU A 74 15.79 -17.15 -8.56
N SER A 75 15.11 -17.91 -7.71
CA SER A 75 15.72 -18.93 -6.86
C SER A 75 16.29 -20.09 -7.67
N GLY A 76 15.71 -20.38 -8.85
CA GLY A 76 16.19 -21.37 -9.81
C GLY A 76 17.34 -20.89 -10.69
N GLY A 77 17.71 -19.60 -10.66
CA GLY A 77 18.78 -19.02 -11.46
C GLY A 77 18.46 -18.92 -12.96
N THR A 78 17.19 -18.97 -13.35
CA THR A 78 16.72 -18.89 -14.74
C THR A 78 16.21 -17.52 -15.14
N ALA A 79 16.12 -16.57 -14.20
CA ALA A 79 15.85 -15.15 -14.43
C ALA A 79 16.69 -14.29 -13.48
N THR A 80 16.93 -13.04 -13.86
CA THR A 80 17.54 -12.03 -13.02
C THR A 80 16.48 -11.09 -12.44
N PHE A 81 16.86 -10.26 -11.45
CA PHE A 81 15.99 -9.19 -10.95
C PHE A 81 15.60 -8.20 -12.06
N ALA A 82 16.53 -7.86 -12.95
CA ALA A 82 16.26 -6.97 -14.06
C ALA A 82 15.22 -7.56 -15.04
N ASP A 83 15.23 -8.87 -15.24
CA ASP A 83 14.26 -9.53 -16.13
C ASP A 83 12.82 -9.46 -15.55
N LEU A 84 12.67 -9.60 -14.26
CA LEU A 84 11.36 -9.62 -13.62
C LEU A 84 10.87 -8.22 -13.17
N TRP A 85 11.74 -7.45 -12.54
CA TRP A 85 11.36 -6.17 -11.94
C TRP A 85 11.88 -4.92 -12.65
N GLY A 86 12.59 -5.07 -13.78
CA GLY A 86 12.97 -3.93 -14.61
C GLY A 86 11.76 -3.04 -14.97
N PRO A 87 10.66 -3.60 -15.51
CA PRO A 87 9.45 -2.83 -15.81
C PRO A 87 8.79 -2.19 -14.57
N VAL A 88 8.91 -2.82 -13.38
CA VAL A 88 8.42 -2.26 -12.12
C VAL A 88 9.24 -1.04 -11.72
N ALA A 89 10.57 -1.15 -11.78
CA ALA A 89 11.49 -0.07 -11.45
C ALA A 89 11.33 1.13 -12.40
N GLU A 90 11.13 0.89 -13.71
CA GLU A 90 10.84 1.98 -14.68
C GLU A 90 9.58 2.76 -14.30
N LYS A 91 8.51 2.08 -13.92
CA LYS A 91 7.28 2.73 -13.47
C LYS A 91 7.46 3.45 -12.13
N GLU A 92 8.21 2.88 -11.22
CA GLU A 92 8.51 3.51 -9.93
C GLU A 92 9.32 4.81 -10.11
N VAL A 93 10.29 4.81 -11.01
CA VAL A 93 11.03 6.04 -11.39
C VAL A 93 10.10 7.09 -12.00
N GLU A 94 9.16 6.69 -12.88
CA GLU A 94 8.15 7.62 -13.42
C GLU A 94 7.23 8.14 -12.31
N PHE A 95 6.80 7.28 -11.39
CA PHE A 95 5.96 7.64 -10.25
C PHE A 95 6.61 8.73 -9.37
N TYR A 96 7.88 8.56 -9.03
CA TYR A 96 8.59 9.50 -8.16
C TYR A 96 8.90 10.86 -8.80
N GLN A 97 8.70 11.03 -10.12
CA GLN A 97 8.77 12.35 -10.76
C GLN A 97 7.67 13.32 -10.30
N TYR A 98 6.63 12.82 -9.66
CA TYR A 98 5.49 13.61 -9.15
C TYR A 98 5.55 13.85 -7.64
N THR A 99 6.62 13.48 -6.96
CA THR A 99 6.81 13.75 -5.53
C THR A 99 7.28 15.20 -5.28
N GLN A 100 7.18 15.62 -4.03
CA GLN A 100 7.81 16.87 -3.57
C GLN A 100 9.33 16.83 -3.80
N ASP A 101 9.93 18.02 -3.93
CA ASP A 101 11.38 18.16 -4.23
C ASP A 101 12.32 17.78 -3.06
N ASN A 102 11.80 17.49 -1.87
CA ASN A 102 12.59 17.17 -0.70
C ASN A 102 12.68 15.66 -0.43
N PRO A 103 13.77 14.98 -0.78
CA PRO A 103 13.93 13.55 -0.51
C PRO A 103 14.19 13.24 0.97
N GLY A 104 14.44 14.24 1.82
CA GLY A 104 14.69 14.09 3.25
C GLY A 104 13.43 13.97 4.11
N VAL A 105 12.25 13.86 3.53
CA VAL A 105 10.98 13.71 4.25
C VAL A 105 10.89 12.32 4.87
N THR A 106 10.71 12.28 6.21
CA THR A 106 10.49 11.02 6.96
C THR A 106 9.04 10.56 6.85
N TYR A 107 8.78 9.29 7.18
CA TYR A 107 7.42 8.74 7.26
C TYR A 107 6.48 9.58 8.14
N GLN A 108 6.96 9.97 9.33
CA GLN A 108 6.18 10.81 10.24
C GLN A 108 5.87 12.18 9.64
N GLN A 109 6.87 12.81 9.01
CA GLN A 109 6.69 14.10 8.37
C GLN A 109 5.72 14.03 7.18
N ALA A 110 5.87 13.01 6.31
CA ALA A 110 4.97 12.78 5.18
C ALA A 110 3.51 12.58 5.64
N THR A 111 3.30 11.79 6.70
CA THR A 111 1.97 11.60 7.29
C THR A 111 1.37 12.91 7.77
N GLN A 112 2.16 13.76 8.46
CA GLN A 112 1.72 15.07 8.93
C GLN A 112 1.45 16.04 7.77
N ASP A 113 2.32 16.06 6.77
CA ASP A 113 2.22 16.97 5.63
C ASP A 113 1.00 16.62 4.77
N PHE A 114 0.77 15.33 4.51
CA PHE A 114 -0.44 14.87 3.83
C PHE A 114 -1.72 15.21 4.62
N ALA A 115 -1.75 14.94 5.93
CA ALA A 115 -2.88 15.25 6.79
C ALA A 115 -3.22 16.75 6.83
N ASN A 116 -2.20 17.61 6.67
CA ASN A 116 -2.34 19.06 6.57
C ASN A 116 -2.61 19.57 5.15
N GLY A 117 -2.86 18.67 4.19
CA GLY A 117 -3.25 19.05 2.84
C GLY A 117 -2.11 19.58 1.97
N LYS A 118 -0.85 19.13 2.17
CA LYS A 118 0.27 19.57 1.34
C LYS A 118 0.41 18.78 0.04
N ALA A 119 -0.14 17.56 -0.03
CA ALA A 119 -0.13 16.75 -1.23
C ALA A 119 -1.44 16.00 -1.43
N ALA A 120 -1.73 15.63 -2.69
CA ALA A 120 -2.99 15.00 -3.08
C ALA A 120 -3.04 13.52 -2.77
N ILE A 121 -1.90 12.80 -2.78
CA ILE A 121 -1.82 11.39 -2.42
C ILE A 121 -0.65 11.09 -1.49
N LEU A 122 -0.82 10.01 -0.68
CA LEU A 122 0.23 9.42 0.17
C LEU A 122 0.37 7.94 -0.21
N PRO A 123 1.49 7.50 -0.83
CA PRO A 123 1.65 6.15 -1.38
C PRO A 123 2.12 5.15 -0.33
N LEU A 124 1.24 4.81 0.58
CA LEU A 124 1.47 3.88 1.68
C LEU A 124 0.28 2.90 1.81
N GLY A 125 0.42 1.91 2.67
CA GLY A 125 -0.65 0.96 2.93
C GLY A 125 -1.80 1.51 3.79
N THR A 126 -2.88 0.73 3.91
CA THR A 126 -4.08 1.12 4.67
C THR A 126 -3.78 1.51 6.11
N TYR A 127 -2.71 0.98 6.72
CA TYR A 127 -2.25 1.26 8.07
C TYR A 127 -1.92 2.74 8.35
N VAL A 128 -1.71 3.57 7.33
CA VAL A 128 -1.42 4.99 7.52
C VAL A 128 -2.68 5.83 7.76
N VAL A 129 -3.85 5.37 7.34
CA VAL A 129 -5.11 6.12 7.44
C VAL A 129 -5.46 6.50 8.89
N PRO A 130 -5.37 5.61 9.90
CA PRO A 130 -5.57 6.00 11.29
C PRO A 130 -4.61 7.10 11.74
N GLN A 131 -3.34 7.04 11.32
CA GLN A 131 -2.33 8.01 11.70
C GLN A 131 -2.57 9.39 11.06
N VAL A 132 -3.01 9.41 9.81
CA VAL A 132 -3.45 10.64 9.12
C VAL A 132 -4.62 11.28 9.87
N ARG A 133 -5.62 10.48 10.27
CA ARG A 133 -6.79 10.95 11.04
C ARG A 133 -6.46 11.36 12.48
N MET A 134 -5.41 10.82 13.07
CA MET A 134 -4.91 11.31 14.37
C MET A 134 -4.36 12.74 14.28
N VAL A 135 -3.78 13.13 13.14
CA VAL A 135 -3.28 14.48 12.89
C VAL A 135 -4.42 15.41 12.50
N ASN A 136 -5.29 14.97 11.61
CA ASN A 136 -6.45 15.74 11.12
C ASN A 136 -7.69 14.84 11.11
N PRO A 137 -8.52 14.86 12.17
CA PRO A 137 -9.72 14.01 12.26
C PRO A 137 -10.78 14.27 11.18
N ASP A 138 -10.78 15.49 10.62
CA ASP A 138 -11.79 15.92 9.65
C ASP A 138 -11.34 15.70 8.19
N ILE A 139 -10.15 15.15 7.97
CA ILE A 139 -9.66 14.91 6.61
C ILE A 139 -10.53 13.88 5.88
N ASN A 140 -10.98 14.25 4.69
CA ASN A 140 -11.73 13.36 3.83
C ASN A 140 -10.75 12.56 2.95
N VAL A 141 -10.67 11.27 3.19
CA VAL A 141 -9.73 10.38 2.47
C VAL A 141 -10.43 9.17 1.85
N LYS A 142 -9.87 8.70 0.74
CA LYS A 142 -10.15 7.41 0.12
C LYS A 142 -8.85 6.63 -0.02
N PHE A 143 -8.95 5.31 -0.08
CA PHE A 143 -7.83 4.43 -0.38
C PHE A 143 -8.04 3.78 -1.75
N ALA A 144 -6.99 3.70 -2.55
CA ALA A 144 -7.05 3.10 -3.88
C ALA A 144 -5.84 2.17 -4.13
N GLN A 145 -6.06 1.18 -4.98
CA GLN A 145 -4.99 0.37 -5.56
C GLN A 145 -4.17 1.23 -6.53
N LEU A 146 -2.85 1.08 -6.54
CA LEU A 146 -1.98 1.74 -7.51
C LEU A 146 -1.98 0.93 -8.81
N PRO A 147 -2.57 1.44 -9.90
CA PRO A 147 -2.61 0.70 -11.16
C PRO A 147 -1.22 0.57 -11.77
N ALA A 148 -0.97 -0.54 -12.48
CA ALA A 148 0.35 -0.82 -13.06
C ALA A 148 0.31 -1.09 -14.58
N THR A 149 -0.87 -1.35 -15.15
CA THR A 149 -1.09 -1.56 -16.58
C THR A 149 -2.21 -0.66 -17.10
N ASP A 150 -2.42 -0.66 -18.41
CA ASP A 150 -3.53 0.06 -19.04
C ASP A 150 -4.75 -0.84 -19.28
N ASP A 151 -4.76 -2.03 -18.71
CA ASP A 151 -5.91 -2.93 -18.67
C ASP A 151 -6.43 -3.01 -17.23
N PRO A 152 -7.65 -2.51 -16.94
CA PRO A 152 -8.23 -2.53 -15.60
C PRO A 152 -8.53 -3.95 -15.10
N ASP A 153 -8.71 -4.92 -15.99
CA ASP A 153 -8.97 -6.31 -15.63
C ASP A 153 -7.71 -7.05 -15.16
N GLU A 154 -6.51 -6.56 -15.53
CA GLU A 154 -5.24 -7.10 -15.08
C GLU A 154 -4.82 -6.62 -13.69
N GLN A 155 -5.42 -5.55 -13.18
CA GLN A 155 -5.04 -4.99 -11.89
C GLN A 155 -5.32 -5.96 -10.75
N VAL A 156 -4.36 -6.06 -9.83
CA VAL A 156 -4.52 -6.79 -8.57
C VAL A 156 -4.18 -5.88 -7.39
N LEU A 157 -4.79 -6.14 -6.25
CA LEU A 157 -4.45 -5.46 -5.01
C LEU A 157 -3.35 -6.23 -4.29
N THR A 158 -2.22 -5.59 -4.04
CA THR A 158 -1.19 -6.19 -3.17
C THR A 158 -1.65 -6.10 -1.73
N ALA A 159 -1.93 -7.26 -1.15
CA ALA A 159 -2.40 -7.39 0.22
C ALA A 159 -1.98 -8.74 0.80
N GLY A 160 -1.69 -8.76 2.09
CA GLY A 160 -1.25 -9.96 2.77
C GLY A 160 -1.34 -9.84 4.28
N ASP A 161 -0.76 -10.81 4.97
CA ASP A 161 -0.65 -10.83 6.42
C ASP A 161 0.20 -9.64 6.88
N ASP A 162 -0.30 -8.91 7.87
CA ASP A 162 0.41 -7.79 8.49
C ASP A 162 1.00 -8.19 9.84
N THR A 163 0.10 -8.61 10.75
CA THR A 163 0.48 -8.98 12.10
C THR A 163 0.20 -10.46 12.33
N VAL A 164 1.24 -11.19 12.66
CA VAL A 164 1.16 -12.63 12.95
C VAL A 164 1.40 -12.89 14.44
N LEU A 165 0.46 -13.59 15.06
CA LEU A 165 0.58 -14.01 16.45
C LEU A 165 1.24 -15.38 16.52
N THR A 166 2.40 -15.47 17.18
CA THR A 166 3.13 -16.72 17.34
C THR A 166 3.35 -17.05 18.82
N ILE A 167 3.34 -18.35 19.13
CA ILE A 167 3.67 -18.86 20.47
C ILE A 167 5.07 -19.46 20.41
N SER A 168 5.96 -18.98 21.28
CA SER A 168 7.32 -19.54 21.38
C SER A 168 7.27 -21.05 21.68
N ALA A 169 8.01 -21.85 20.91
CA ALA A 169 8.11 -23.30 21.12
C ALA A 169 8.74 -23.67 22.50
N THR A 170 9.46 -22.73 23.09
CA THR A 170 10.14 -22.92 24.40
C THR A 170 9.45 -22.23 25.56
N THR A 171 8.20 -21.72 25.36
CA THR A 171 7.45 -21.06 26.43
C THR A 171 7.23 -22.00 27.61
N LYS A 172 7.35 -21.47 28.81
CA LYS A 172 6.99 -22.18 30.05
C LYS A 172 5.49 -22.12 30.37
N HIS A 173 4.74 -21.37 29.61
CA HIS A 173 3.32 -21.11 29.82
C HIS A 173 2.51 -21.35 28.52
N PRO A 174 2.58 -22.55 27.90
CA PRO A 174 1.95 -22.79 26.59
C PRO A 174 0.43 -22.70 26.64
N LYS A 175 -0.19 -23.06 27.75
CA LYS A 175 -1.64 -22.97 27.92
C LYS A 175 -2.11 -21.52 27.99
N GLU A 176 -1.47 -20.73 28.83
CA GLU A 176 -1.79 -19.30 28.99
C GLU A 176 -1.51 -18.52 27.70
N SER A 177 -0.43 -18.83 26.99
CA SER A 177 -0.11 -18.24 25.70
C SER A 177 -1.19 -18.54 24.66
N ARG A 178 -1.68 -19.79 24.61
CA ARG A 178 -2.79 -20.17 23.72
C ARG A 178 -4.06 -19.43 24.08
N MET A 179 -4.43 -19.38 25.35
CA MET A 179 -5.60 -18.65 25.83
C MET A 179 -5.54 -17.17 25.43
N PHE A 180 -4.36 -16.55 25.48
CA PHE A 180 -4.18 -15.16 25.07
C PHE A 180 -4.37 -14.98 23.56
N VAL A 181 -3.80 -15.87 22.74
CA VAL A 181 -4.02 -15.84 21.29
C VAL A 181 -5.49 -16.06 20.94
N GLU A 182 -6.15 -17.06 21.57
CA GLU A 182 -7.57 -17.32 21.38
C GLU A 182 -8.46 -16.11 21.80
N PHE A 183 -8.07 -15.42 22.88
CA PHE A 183 -8.73 -14.19 23.31
C PHE A 183 -8.60 -13.06 22.26
N LEU A 184 -7.41 -12.88 21.66
CA LEU A 184 -7.20 -11.88 20.61
C LEU A 184 -7.88 -12.24 19.29
N MET A 185 -8.04 -13.55 19.01
CA MET A 185 -8.68 -14.08 17.81
C MET A 185 -10.22 -14.20 17.94
N ASP A 186 -10.81 -13.72 19.03
CA ASP A 186 -12.26 -13.61 19.16
C ASP A 186 -12.82 -12.68 18.09
N GLU A 187 -13.92 -13.08 17.45
CA GLU A 187 -14.47 -12.40 16.27
C GLU A 187 -14.80 -10.93 16.53
N ASP A 188 -15.45 -10.63 17.66
CA ASP A 188 -15.82 -9.25 18.00
C ASP A 188 -14.58 -8.37 18.23
N ARG A 189 -13.55 -8.92 18.90
CA ARG A 189 -12.29 -8.19 19.14
C ARG A 189 -11.49 -7.96 17.89
N LEU A 190 -11.40 -8.98 17.02
CA LEU A 190 -10.73 -8.81 15.74
C LEU A 190 -11.45 -7.82 14.83
N LYS A 191 -12.76 -7.77 14.88
CA LYS A 191 -13.54 -6.77 14.16
C LYS A 191 -13.24 -5.35 14.67
N GLU A 192 -13.27 -5.15 15.99
CA GLU A 192 -12.89 -3.87 16.61
C GLU A 192 -11.46 -3.46 16.28
N TYR A 193 -10.51 -4.42 16.32
CA TYR A 193 -9.14 -4.19 15.91
C TYR A 193 -9.04 -3.80 14.44
N ALA A 194 -9.68 -4.54 13.55
CA ALA A 194 -9.65 -4.28 12.12
C ALA A 194 -10.23 -2.90 11.76
N GLU A 195 -11.33 -2.51 12.40
CA GLU A 195 -11.92 -1.18 12.24
C GLU A 195 -10.96 -0.08 12.74
N SER A 196 -10.29 -0.29 13.87
CA SER A 196 -9.35 0.69 14.43
C SER A 196 -8.05 0.83 13.63
N GLN A 197 -7.61 -0.24 12.96
CA GLN A 197 -6.35 -0.29 12.22
C GLN A 197 -6.52 -0.19 10.70
N PHE A 198 -7.75 0.00 10.20
CA PHE A 198 -8.04 0.05 8.76
C PHE A 198 -7.48 -1.16 8.01
N CYS A 199 -7.70 -2.33 8.57
CA CYS A 199 -7.31 -3.59 7.96
C CYS A 199 -8.51 -4.52 7.82
N PHE A 200 -8.33 -5.60 7.06
CA PHE A 200 -9.33 -6.64 6.92
C PHE A 200 -9.09 -7.74 7.95
N THR A 201 -10.17 -8.35 8.44
CA THR A 201 -10.08 -9.51 9.32
C THR A 201 -9.67 -10.77 8.53
N PRO A 202 -9.05 -11.78 9.16
CA PRO A 202 -8.75 -13.05 8.52
C PRO A 202 -10.01 -13.94 8.33
N PHE A 203 -11.17 -13.51 8.81
CA PHE A 203 -12.42 -14.26 8.68
C PHE A 203 -13.03 -14.07 7.30
N LYS A 204 -13.58 -15.16 6.77
CA LYS A 204 -14.32 -15.12 5.51
C LYS A 204 -15.55 -14.23 5.64
N ASP A 205 -15.81 -13.48 4.58
CA ASP A 205 -16.99 -12.62 4.45
C ASP A 205 -17.10 -11.48 5.49
N THR A 206 -16.03 -11.19 6.25
CA THR A 206 -15.99 -10.11 7.21
C THR A 206 -15.04 -9.02 6.70
N TYR A 207 -15.60 -7.95 6.17
CA TYR A 207 -14.84 -6.82 5.62
C TYR A 207 -14.91 -5.61 6.55
N ALA A 208 -13.85 -4.80 6.57
CA ALA A 208 -13.86 -3.54 7.30
C ALA A 208 -14.96 -2.60 6.78
N GLY A 209 -15.66 -1.97 7.71
CA GLY A 209 -16.79 -1.09 7.39
C GLY A 209 -16.41 0.34 7.00
N ASP A 210 -15.12 0.71 7.02
CA ASP A 210 -14.72 2.10 6.74
C ASP A 210 -14.92 2.48 5.28
N GLU A 211 -15.53 3.66 5.08
CA GLU A 211 -15.84 4.19 3.75
C GLU A 211 -14.58 4.39 2.89
N ALA A 212 -13.44 4.74 3.50
CA ALA A 212 -12.19 4.95 2.78
C ALA A 212 -11.68 3.69 2.07
N LEU A 213 -12.07 2.48 2.52
CA LEU A 213 -11.63 1.20 1.96
C LEU A 213 -12.59 0.61 0.92
N GLN A 214 -13.74 1.24 0.67
CA GLN A 214 -14.76 0.68 -0.23
C GLN A 214 -14.25 0.46 -1.66
N ASN A 215 -13.34 1.32 -2.14
CA ASN A 215 -12.79 1.23 -3.49
C ASN A 215 -11.94 -0.02 -3.74
N ILE A 216 -11.45 -0.69 -2.71
CA ILE A 216 -10.62 -1.89 -2.85
C ILE A 216 -11.32 -3.20 -2.50
N LEU A 217 -12.56 -3.14 -2.03
CA LEU A 217 -13.30 -4.34 -1.61
C LEU A 217 -13.59 -5.31 -2.75
N HIS A 218 -13.77 -4.82 -3.96
CA HIS A 218 -14.02 -5.68 -5.12
C HIS A 218 -12.85 -6.60 -5.41
N PHE A 219 -11.58 -6.17 -5.24
CA PHE A 219 -10.41 -7.03 -5.39
C PHE A 219 -10.45 -8.26 -4.48
N TYR A 220 -10.85 -8.07 -3.21
CA TYR A 220 -11.02 -9.18 -2.27
C TYR A 220 -12.15 -10.13 -2.68
N LYS A 221 -13.29 -9.58 -3.12
CA LYS A 221 -14.46 -10.37 -3.52
C LYS A 221 -14.19 -11.19 -4.78
N GLU A 222 -13.39 -10.66 -5.69
CA GLU A 222 -13.03 -11.29 -6.97
C GLU A 222 -11.78 -12.15 -6.87
N GLY A 223 -11.08 -12.15 -5.73
CA GLY A 223 -9.84 -12.90 -5.53
C GLY A 223 -8.65 -12.32 -6.32
N ARG A 224 -8.73 -11.07 -6.74
CA ARG A 224 -7.65 -10.34 -7.43
C ARG A 224 -6.66 -9.75 -6.42
N ILE A 225 -5.98 -10.64 -5.69
CA ILE A 225 -5.03 -10.31 -4.62
C ILE A 225 -3.67 -10.91 -4.95
N ALA A 226 -2.61 -10.14 -4.80
CA ALA A 226 -1.23 -10.59 -4.81
C ALA A 226 -0.60 -10.43 -3.42
N ASP A 227 0.26 -11.38 -3.04
CA ASP A 227 1.08 -11.27 -1.84
C ASP A 227 2.23 -10.27 -2.04
N PHE A 228 2.85 -9.83 -0.97
CA PHE A 228 3.98 -8.91 -1.01
C PHE A 228 5.21 -9.56 -1.65
N ALA A 229 5.80 -8.88 -2.62
CA ALA A 229 6.95 -9.38 -3.38
C ALA A 229 8.17 -9.69 -2.51
N ASP A 230 8.37 -8.95 -1.42
CA ASP A 230 9.49 -9.12 -0.48
C ASP A 230 9.44 -10.41 0.32
N HIS A 231 8.27 -11.06 0.46
CA HIS A 231 8.16 -12.39 1.06
C HIS A 231 8.92 -13.47 0.27
N TYR A 232 9.18 -13.24 -1.00
CA TYR A 232 9.86 -14.19 -1.92
C TYR A 232 11.32 -13.84 -2.19
N ILE A 233 11.82 -12.76 -1.58
CA ILE A 233 13.21 -12.31 -1.73
C ILE A 233 14.02 -12.80 -0.54
N PRO A 234 15.25 -13.35 -0.77
CA PRO A 234 16.13 -13.75 0.33
C PRO A 234 16.38 -12.58 1.29
N SER A 235 16.23 -12.82 2.60
CA SER A 235 16.40 -11.80 3.64
C SER A 235 17.81 -11.17 3.70
N SER A 236 18.80 -11.81 3.04
CA SER A 236 20.15 -11.26 2.86
C SER A 236 20.23 -10.11 1.85
N MET A 237 19.16 -9.89 1.07
CA MET A 237 19.06 -8.79 0.11
C MET A 237 18.35 -7.60 0.74
N THR A 238 18.99 -6.43 0.67
CA THR A 238 18.40 -5.16 1.17
C THR A 238 17.57 -4.50 0.07
N MET A 239 16.38 -5.05 -0.21
CA MET A 239 15.50 -4.53 -1.26
C MET A 239 15.17 -3.04 -1.05
N ALA A 240 14.76 -2.65 0.16
CA ALA A 240 14.45 -1.26 0.49
C ALA A 240 15.58 -0.28 0.16
N GLY A 241 16.83 -0.62 0.49
CA GLY A 241 17.99 0.21 0.15
C GLY A 241 18.27 0.28 -1.35
N SER A 242 17.98 -0.80 -2.08
CA SER A 242 18.13 -0.81 -3.55
C SER A 242 17.08 0.07 -4.22
N LEU A 243 15.82 0.00 -3.78
CA LEU A 243 14.73 0.84 -4.29
C LEU A 243 14.94 2.32 -4.00
N GLN A 244 15.45 2.66 -2.81
CA GLN A 244 15.80 4.06 -2.49
C GLN A 244 16.92 4.64 -3.38
N SER A 245 17.69 3.77 -4.04
CA SER A 245 18.80 4.18 -4.90
C SER A 245 18.41 4.36 -6.37
N LEU A 246 17.15 4.02 -6.73
CA LEU A 246 16.59 4.28 -8.06
C LEU A 246 16.37 5.79 -8.27
#